data_519410329c04d44c3bd5de0b04990d7c
#
_entry.id   519410329c04d44c3bd5de0b04990d7c
#
_cell.length_a   1.000
_cell.length_b   1.000
_cell.length_c   1.000
_cell.angle_alpha   90.00
_cell.angle_beta   90.00
_cell.angle_gamma   90.00
#
_symmetry.space_group_name_H-M   'P 1'
#
loop_
_entity.id
_entity.type
_entity.pdbx_description
1 polymer ?
#
loop_
_entity_poly.entity_id
_entity_poly.type
_entity_poly.pdbx_seq_one_letter_code
_entity_poly.pdbx_strand_id
1 'polypeptide(L)'
;MSTQRTLVTIIAVGVLIGLAVYVYLQLRTSAARSPIVMAYIKDPAAHADLVTKAGTRCGNAPFLFPSTGLPGYLWGDLFEPGHPHQGVDIFAGTDVNITPVIAVYPGFLTRLADWKSSVIERIPDDPLQPGIQIWVYYTHMADAQGNSFISTAFPPGTTEQYIEAGTLLGNQGDYSGDPNNPVGVHLHISVVRDDGTGHFKNELDKNNTYDPSPYFGLRLNSADNPDQIPVCESEK
;
A
#
# COMPACT_ATOMS: atom_id res chain seq x y z
N MET A 1 0.01 -50.07 -24.52
CA MET A 1 0.63 -49.39 -23.38
C MET A 1 1.44 -48.12 -23.74
N SER A 2 1.83 -47.87 -25.00
CA SER A 2 2.63 -46.68 -25.36
C SER A 2 1.78 -45.39 -25.48
N THR A 3 0.63 -45.42 -26.10
CA THR A 3 -0.22 -44.24 -26.37
C THR A 3 -0.73 -43.55 -25.08
N GLN A 4 -1.08 -44.32 -24.07
CA GLN A 4 -1.57 -43.81 -22.81
C GLN A 4 -0.45 -43.09 -22.00
N ARG A 5 0.80 -43.61 -22.04
CA ARG A 5 1.96 -42.95 -21.44
C ARG A 5 2.30 -41.63 -22.15
N THR A 6 2.23 -41.62 -23.49
CA THR A 6 2.48 -40.41 -24.28
C THR A 6 1.44 -39.33 -23.98
N LEU A 7 0.16 -39.69 -23.87
CA LEU A 7 -0.91 -38.72 -23.53
C LEU A 7 -0.73 -38.13 -22.15
N VAL A 8 -0.41 -38.97 -21.13
CA VAL A 8 -0.14 -38.49 -19.75
C VAL A 8 1.07 -37.56 -19.73
N THR A 9 2.14 -37.83 -20.47
CA THR A 9 3.31 -36.98 -20.56
C THR A 9 2.99 -35.63 -21.19
N ILE A 10 2.21 -35.58 -22.26
CA ILE A 10 1.80 -34.32 -22.93
C ILE A 10 0.96 -33.46 -21.98
N ILE A 11 0.02 -34.06 -21.25
CA ILE A 11 -0.83 -33.35 -20.29
C ILE A 11 0.06 -32.76 -19.14
N ALA A 12 0.97 -33.58 -18.60
CA ALA A 12 1.85 -33.13 -17.53
C ALA A 12 2.77 -31.96 -17.95
N VAL A 13 3.32 -32.03 -19.16
CA VAL A 13 4.16 -30.94 -19.72
C VAL A 13 3.30 -29.68 -19.94
N GLY A 14 2.08 -29.83 -20.47
CA GLY A 14 1.16 -28.69 -20.66
C GLY A 14 0.80 -28.00 -19.34
N VAL A 15 0.54 -28.76 -18.28
CA VAL A 15 0.27 -28.21 -16.94
C VAL A 15 1.51 -27.49 -16.36
N LEU A 16 2.70 -28.07 -16.52
CA LEU A 16 3.94 -27.42 -16.04
C LEU A 16 4.25 -26.12 -16.77
N ILE A 17 4.04 -26.09 -18.10
CA ILE A 17 4.21 -24.86 -18.90
C ILE A 17 3.16 -23.82 -18.47
N GLY A 18 1.91 -24.21 -18.29
CA GLY A 18 0.83 -23.33 -17.83
C GLY A 18 1.16 -22.72 -16.46
N LEU A 19 1.64 -23.53 -15.52
CA LEU A 19 2.06 -23.08 -14.19
C LEU A 19 3.25 -22.12 -14.26
N ALA A 20 4.27 -22.45 -15.07
CA ALA A 20 5.44 -21.60 -15.27
C ALA A 20 5.08 -20.24 -15.88
N VAL A 21 4.20 -20.23 -16.87
CA VAL A 21 3.68 -19.00 -17.48
C VAL A 21 2.87 -18.19 -16.47
N TYR A 22 2.00 -18.84 -15.69
CA TYR A 22 1.24 -18.18 -14.64
C TYR A 22 2.15 -17.50 -13.60
N VAL A 23 3.13 -18.25 -13.06
CA VAL A 23 4.12 -17.70 -12.11
C VAL A 23 4.93 -16.56 -12.73
N TYR A 24 5.38 -16.72 -13.97
CA TYR A 24 6.10 -15.67 -14.70
C TYR A 24 5.25 -14.40 -14.85
N LEU A 25 3.98 -14.52 -15.21
CA LEU A 25 3.07 -13.38 -15.35
C LEU A 25 2.82 -12.68 -14.00
N GLN A 26 2.70 -13.43 -12.93
CA GLN A 26 2.53 -12.88 -11.57
C GLN A 26 3.78 -12.11 -11.11
N LEU A 27 4.98 -12.68 -11.32
CA LEU A 27 6.23 -12.01 -10.94
C LEU A 27 6.58 -10.80 -11.83
N ARG A 28 6.01 -10.75 -13.05
CA ARG A 28 6.30 -9.68 -14.01
C ARG A 28 5.75 -8.31 -13.58
N THR A 29 4.66 -8.27 -12.82
CA THR A 29 3.98 -7.01 -12.45
C THR A 29 4.87 -6.11 -11.59
N SER A 30 5.39 -6.60 -10.48
CA SER A 30 6.32 -5.84 -9.62
C SER A 30 7.64 -5.55 -10.34
N ALA A 31 8.17 -6.53 -11.09
CA ALA A 31 9.43 -6.38 -11.82
C ALA A 31 9.37 -5.28 -12.89
N ALA A 32 8.21 -5.06 -13.53
CA ALA A 32 8.07 -4.03 -14.56
C ALA A 32 8.12 -2.61 -14.00
N ARG A 33 7.59 -2.37 -12.78
CA ARG A 33 7.60 -1.05 -12.14
C ARG A 33 8.87 -0.75 -11.36
N SER A 34 9.56 -1.78 -10.84
CA SER A 34 10.77 -1.60 -10.01
C SER A 34 11.84 -0.72 -10.65
N PRO A 35 12.16 -0.81 -11.95
CA PRO A 35 13.12 0.11 -12.57
C PRO A 35 12.67 1.57 -12.53
N ILE A 36 11.36 1.84 -12.67
CA ILE A 36 10.80 3.20 -12.63
C ILE A 36 10.89 3.75 -11.20
N VAL A 37 10.52 2.95 -10.21
CA VAL A 37 10.62 3.28 -8.78
C VAL A 37 12.06 3.62 -8.42
N MET A 38 13.03 2.78 -8.83
CA MET A 38 14.45 3.00 -8.56
C MET A 38 15.01 4.23 -9.28
N ALA A 39 14.56 4.51 -10.50
CA ALA A 39 14.93 5.73 -11.24
C ALA A 39 14.40 6.97 -10.53
N TYR A 40 13.14 6.94 -10.06
CA TYR A 40 12.54 8.02 -9.29
C TYR A 40 13.28 8.27 -7.96
N ILE A 41 13.57 7.23 -7.17
CA ILE A 41 14.31 7.37 -5.90
C ILE A 41 15.68 8.01 -6.14
N LYS A 42 16.35 7.67 -7.26
CA LYS A 42 17.65 8.22 -7.61
C LYS A 42 17.60 9.68 -8.05
N ASP A 43 16.56 10.07 -8.78
CA ASP A 43 16.38 11.43 -9.32
C ASP A 43 14.88 11.78 -9.33
N PRO A 44 14.31 12.18 -8.17
CA PRO A 44 12.89 12.52 -8.07
C PRO A 44 12.48 13.69 -8.97
N ALA A 45 13.40 14.63 -9.21
CA ALA A 45 13.11 15.81 -10.02
C ALA A 45 12.89 15.47 -11.51
N ALA A 46 13.64 14.49 -12.03
CA ALA A 46 13.48 14.00 -13.40
C ALA A 46 12.18 13.23 -13.65
N HIS A 47 11.47 12.83 -12.58
CA HIS A 47 10.26 12.02 -12.64
C HIS A 47 9.09 12.68 -11.87
N ALA A 48 9.10 14.00 -11.76
CA ALA A 48 8.07 14.75 -11.03
C ALA A 48 6.65 14.61 -11.63
N ASP A 49 6.56 14.23 -12.91
CA ASP A 49 5.32 13.92 -13.63
C ASP A 49 4.63 12.64 -13.14
N LEU A 50 5.35 11.77 -12.41
CA LEU A 50 4.84 10.52 -11.82
C LEU A 50 4.36 10.70 -10.37
N VAL A 51 4.42 11.90 -9.84
CA VAL A 51 4.11 12.20 -8.43
C VAL A 51 2.68 12.67 -8.26
N THR A 52 1.96 12.03 -7.34
CA THR A 52 0.69 12.54 -6.83
C THR A 52 0.94 13.28 -5.51
N LYS A 53 0.32 14.47 -5.34
CA LYS A 53 0.51 15.29 -4.13
C LYS A 53 -0.43 14.85 -3.00
N ALA A 54 0.06 14.92 -1.76
CA ALA A 54 -0.78 14.77 -0.57
C ALA A 54 -1.98 15.73 -0.61
N GLY A 55 -3.13 15.26 -0.17
CA GLY A 55 -4.37 16.04 -0.17
C GLY A 55 -5.08 16.11 -1.52
N THR A 56 -4.50 15.58 -2.60
CA THR A 56 -5.19 15.49 -3.89
C THR A 56 -6.34 14.49 -3.81
N ARG A 57 -7.48 14.84 -4.38
CA ARG A 57 -8.61 13.94 -4.61
C ARG A 57 -8.65 13.62 -6.10
N CYS A 58 -8.50 12.35 -6.46
CA CYS A 58 -8.50 11.95 -7.87
C CYS A 58 -9.93 11.68 -8.34
N GLY A 59 -10.45 12.53 -9.21
CA GLY A 59 -11.84 12.46 -9.65
C GLY A 59 -12.82 12.52 -8.46
N ASN A 60 -13.82 11.63 -8.47
CA ASN A 60 -14.83 11.55 -7.41
C ASN A 60 -14.47 10.57 -6.27
N ALA A 61 -13.22 10.17 -6.14
CA ALA A 61 -12.80 9.24 -5.10
C ALA A 61 -13.03 9.83 -3.70
N PRO A 62 -13.45 9.01 -2.71
CA PRO A 62 -13.74 9.52 -1.37
C PRO A 62 -12.48 9.92 -0.61
N PHE A 63 -11.35 9.24 -0.83
CA PHE A 63 -10.13 9.46 -0.06
C PHE A 63 -9.23 10.53 -0.67
N LEU A 64 -8.56 11.28 0.19
CA LEU A 64 -7.42 12.12 -0.17
C LEU A 64 -6.19 11.25 -0.38
N PHE A 65 -5.30 11.63 -1.29
CA PHE A 65 -4.01 10.97 -1.44
C PHE A 65 -3.15 11.24 -0.19
N PRO A 66 -2.60 10.21 0.49
CA PRO A 66 -2.13 10.34 1.88
C PRO A 66 -0.78 11.01 2.04
N SER A 67 0.06 10.99 1.02
CA SER A 67 1.43 11.50 1.09
C SER A 67 1.94 11.84 -0.30
N THR A 68 2.70 12.92 -0.44
CA THR A 68 3.29 13.27 -1.74
C THR A 68 4.31 12.21 -2.15
N GLY A 69 4.15 11.65 -3.35
CA GLY A 69 5.07 10.64 -3.84
C GLY A 69 4.55 9.86 -5.04
N LEU A 70 5.37 8.91 -5.47
CA LEU A 70 5.11 7.97 -6.54
C LEU A 70 4.51 6.68 -5.96
N PRO A 71 3.28 6.25 -6.33
CA PRO A 71 2.74 4.95 -5.95
C PRO A 71 3.45 3.85 -6.77
N GLY A 72 4.47 3.23 -6.18
CA GLY A 72 5.38 2.35 -6.89
C GLY A 72 5.01 0.89 -6.83
N TYR A 73 4.66 0.40 -5.64
CA TYR A 73 4.21 -0.97 -5.45
C TYR A 73 2.73 -0.97 -5.07
N LEU A 74 1.98 -1.83 -5.77
CA LEU A 74 0.52 -1.80 -5.78
C LEU A 74 -0.05 -3.01 -5.03
N TRP A 75 -1.31 -2.91 -4.67
CA TRP A 75 -2.06 -4.00 -4.08
C TRP A 75 -2.07 -5.23 -4.99
N GLY A 76 -1.66 -6.38 -4.45
CA GLY A 76 -1.55 -7.62 -5.20
C GLY A 76 -0.21 -7.86 -5.90
N ASP A 77 0.75 -6.93 -5.83
CA ASP A 77 2.13 -7.20 -6.29
C ASP A 77 2.73 -8.38 -5.55
N LEU A 78 3.51 -9.18 -6.24
CA LEU A 78 4.23 -10.30 -5.66
C LEU A 78 5.72 -9.99 -5.59
N PHE A 79 6.24 -9.81 -4.37
CA PHE A 79 7.68 -9.74 -4.12
C PHE A 79 8.26 -11.13 -3.88
N GLU A 80 7.47 -12.00 -3.23
CA GLU A 80 7.79 -13.39 -2.96
C GLU A 80 6.58 -14.27 -3.27
N PRO A 81 6.77 -15.51 -3.74
CA PRO A 81 5.68 -16.46 -3.98
C PRO A 81 4.83 -16.67 -2.72
N GLY A 82 3.53 -16.44 -2.82
CA GLY A 82 2.58 -16.62 -1.73
C GLY A 82 2.42 -15.44 -0.78
N HIS A 83 3.16 -14.34 -0.98
CA HIS A 83 3.08 -13.11 -0.18
C HIS A 83 2.68 -11.92 -1.07
N PRO A 84 1.42 -11.84 -1.51
CA PRO A 84 0.95 -10.70 -2.29
C PRO A 84 0.86 -9.45 -1.41
N HIS A 85 1.27 -8.31 -1.97
CA HIS A 85 1.23 -7.01 -1.33
C HIS A 85 -0.20 -6.62 -0.94
N GLN A 86 -0.40 -6.23 0.29
CA GLN A 86 -1.72 -5.98 0.87
C GLN A 86 -2.15 -4.51 0.86
N GLY A 87 -1.32 -3.62 0.33
CA GLY A 87 -1.55 -2.18 0.26
C GLY A 87 -0.86 -1.53 -0.93
N VAL A 88 -0.50 -0.28 -0.77
CA VAL A 88 0.23 0.53 -1.74
C VAL A 88 1.42 1.19 -1.06
N ASP A 89 2.59 1.11 -1.70
CA ASP A 89 3.80 1.82 -1.28
C ASP A 89 3.95 3.11 -2.07
N ILE A 90 4.02 4.23 -1.35
CA ILE A 90 4.14 5.58 -1.90
C ILE A 90 5.51 6.14 -1.53
N PHE A 91 6.38 6.25 -2.53
CA PHE A 91 7.75 6.70 -2.39
C PHE A 91 7.85 8.21 -2.54
N ALA A 92 8.33 8.93 -1.54
CA ALA A 92 8.50 10.38 -1.60
C ALA A 92 9.75 10.82 -2.40
N GLY A 93 10.77 9.95 -2.48
CA GLY A 93 12.07 10.32 -3.05
C GLY A 93 12.85 11.34 -2.20
N THR A 94 12.56 11.41 -0.89
CA THR A 94 13.21 12.28 0.10
C THR A 94 13.90 11.45 1.17
N ASP A 95 14.70 12.10 2.02
CA ASP A 95 15.19 11.48 3.24
C ASP A 95 14.04 11.18 4.23
N VAL A 96 14.33 10.36 5.24
CA VAL A 96 13.40 10.04 6.33
C VAL A 96 12.94 11.30 7.05
N ASN A 97 11.72 11.29 7.57
CA ASN A 97 11.14 12.38 8.36
C ASN A 97 10.94 13.71 7.61
N ILE A 98 10.91 13.70 6.28
CA ILE A 98 10.73 14.93 5.46
C ILE A 98 9.30 15.02 4.91
N THR A 99 8.79 13.96 4.31
CA THR A 99 7.52 13.99 3.58
C THR A 99 6.36 13.65 4.50
N PRO A 100 5.37 14.56 4.65
CA PRO A 100 4.21 14.35 5.50
C PRO A 100 3.30 13.20 5.06
N VAL A 101 2.69 12.55 6.05
CA VAL A 101 1.59 11.59 5.91
C VAL A 101 0.36 12.18 6.57
N ILE A 102 -0.78 12.18 5.86
CA ILE A 102 -2.05 12.73 6.32
C ILE A 102 -3.15 11.68 6.32
N ALA A 103 -4.18 11.88 7.16
CA ALA A 103 -5.39 11.07 7.17
C ALA A 103 -6.15 11.21 5.84
N VAL A 104 -6.61 10.07 5.30
CA VAL A 104 -7.28 10.04 3.99
C VAL A 104 -8.74 10.43 4.04
N TYR A 105 -9.39 10.26 5.20
CA TYR A 105 -10.82 10.46 5.42
C TYR A 105 -11.09 10.90 6.87
N PRO A 106 -12.27 11.40 7.24
CA PRO A 106 -12.61 11.60 8.64
C PRO A 106 -12.82 10.26 9.37
N GLY A 107 -12.21 10.08 10.54
CA GLY A 107 -12.28 8.82 11.25
C GLY A 107 -11.75 8.91 12.68
N PHE A 108 -11.48 7.76 13.27
CA PHE A 108 -10.99 7.62 14.64
C PHE A 108 -9.62 6.92 14.64
N LEU A 109 -8.59 7.64 15.04
CA LEU A 109 -7.21 7.14 15.02
C LEU A 109 -6.89 6.37 16.29
N THR A 110 -6.22 5.24 16.08
CA THR A 110 -5.60 4.43 17.14
C THR A 110 -4.11 4.23 16.82
N ARG A 111 -3.28 4.40 17.85
CA ARG A 111 -1.87 4.00 17.87
C ARG A 111 -1.65 3.04 19.03
N LEU A 112 -1.38 1.77 18.76
CA LEU A 112 -1.10 0.81 19.83
C LEU A 112 0.17 1.22 20.60
N ALA A 113 0.24 0.82 21.88
CA ALA A 113 1.32 1.27 22.77
C ALA A 113 2.73 0.82 22.33
N ASP A 114 2.82 -0.30 21.61
CA ASP A 114 4.06 -0.88 21.06
C ASP A 114 4.35 -0.48 19.60
N TRP A 115 3.42 0.23 18.94
CA TRP A 115 3.59 0.65 17.55
C TRP A 115 4.55 1.84 17.43
N LYS A 116 5.70 1.59 16.83
CA LYS A 116 6.74 2.60 16.60
C LYS A 116 6.48 3.43 15.35
N SER A 117 6.02 2.80 14.28
CA SER A 117 5.92 3.39 12.93
C SER A 117 4.52 3.39 12.35
N SER A 118 3.52 2.90 13.08
CA SER A 118 2.20 2.62 12.54
C SER A 118 1.09 3.32 13.31
N VAL A 119 0.03 3.67 12.60
CA VAL A 119 -1.28 4.06 13.13
C VAL A 119 -2.37 3.40 12.29
N ILE A 120 -3.56 3.28 12.86
CA ILE A 120 -4.74 2.79 12.14
C ILE A 120 -5.92 3.74 12.39
N GLU A 121 -6.62 4.06 11.32
CA GLU A 121 -7.79 4.93 11.31
C GLU A 121 -9.05 4.08 11.08
N ARG A 122 -10.00 4.14 12.01
CA ARG A 122 -11.31 3.52 11.88
C ARG A 122 -12.27 4.47 11.20
N ILE A 123 -12.89 4.04 10.10
CA ILE A 123 -13.94 4.73 9.38
C ILE A 123 -15.25 3.96 9.61
N PRO A 124 -16.16 4.49 10.46
CA PRO A 124 -17.36 3.76 10.89
C PRO A 124 -18.35 3.42 9.79
N ASP A 125 -18.35 4.21 8.72
CA ASP A 125 -19.24 4.06 7.56
C ASP A 125 -18.42 4.19 6.28
N ASP A 126 -18.21 3.07 5.59
CA ASP A 126 -17.46 3.01 4.35
C ASP A 126 -18.12 3.90 3.29
N PRO A 127 -17.42 4.92 2.75
CA PRO A 127 -18.00 5.82 1.75
C PRO A 127 -18.38 5.12 0.43
N LEU A 128 -17.89 3.90 0.18
CA LEU A 128 -18.23 3.10 -1.00
C LEU A 128 -19.26 2.01 -0.71
N GLN A 129 -19.39 1.59 0.54
CA GLN A 129 -20.29 0.52 0.98
C GLN A 129 -20.96 0.92 2.31
N PRO A 130 -21.95 1.84 2.28
CA PRO A 130 -22.60 2.33 3.49
C PRO A 130 -23.12 1.20 4.41
N GLY A 131 -22.96 1.36 5.71
CA GLY A 131 -23.30 0.36 6.71
C GLY A 131 -22.18 -0.65 7.02
N ILE A 132 -21.04 -0.54 6.39
CA ILE A 132 -19.84 -1.36 6.65
C ILE A 132 -18.77 -0.48 7.28
N GLN A 133 -18.14 -0.95 8.35
CA GLN A 133 -16.96 -0.32 8.92
C GLN A 133 -15.70 -0.79 8.20
N ILE A 134 -14.76 0.12 7.96
CA ILE A 134 -13.44 -0.17 7.41
C ILE A 134 -12.36 0.50 8.25
N TRP A 135 -11.12 0.08 8.00
CA TRP A 135 -9.94 0.61 8.65
C TRP A 135 -8.90 1.00 7.62
N VAL A 136 -8.13 2.06 7.89
CA VAL A 136 -6.99 2.43 7.06
C VAL A 136 -5.73 2.35 7.89
N TYR A 137 -4.81 1.50 7.48
CA TYR A 137 -3.53 1.27 8.14
C TYR A 137 -2.42 2.03 7.44
N TYR A 138 -1.61 2.73 8.21
CA TYR A 138 -0.46 3.52 7.75
C TYR A 138 0.78 3.05 8.48
N THR A 139 1.88 2.78 7.77
CA THR A 139 3.13 2.32 8.42
C THR A 139 4.39 2.86 7.75
N HIS A 140 5.54 2.51 8.32
CA HIS A 140 6.90 2.97 8.03
C HIS A 140 7.18 4.42 8.48
N MET A 141 6.38 5.00 9.37
CA MET A 141 6.60 6.34 9.96
C MET A 141 7.59 6.31 11.15
N ALA A 142 8.78 5.73 10.95
CA ALA A 142 9.90 5.76 11.89
C ALA A 142 11.21 5.58 11.12
N ASP A 143 12.36 5.87 11.77
CA ASP A 143 13.67 5.50 11.23
C ASP A 143 13.99 4.01 11.41
N ALA A 144 15.07 3.53 10.79
CA ALA A 144 15.51 2.15 10.87
C ALA A 144 15.69 1.65 12.33
N GLN A 145 15.99 2.52 13.28
CA GLN A 145 16.16 2.20 14.71
C GLN A 145 14.81 2.19 15.46
N GLY A 146 13.73 2.60 14.83
CA GLY A 146 12.39 2.67 15.42
C GLY A 146 12.12 3.96 16.20
N ASN A 147 12.88 5.03 15.94
CA ASN A 147 12.53 6.36 16.42
C ASN A 147 11.35 6.88 15.61
N SER A 148 10.23 7.09 16.28
CA SER A 148 8.95 7.40 15.63
C SER A 148 8.91 8.79 15.01
N PHE A 149 8.34 8.90 13.82
CA PHE A 149 7.98 10.14 13.13
C PHE A 149 6.48 10.42 13.15
N ILE A 150 5.72 9.62 13.90
CA ILE A 150 4.30 9.87 14.14
C ILE A 150 4.16 11.16 14.94
N SER A 151 3.20 11.99 14.56
CA SER A 151 2.89 13.27 15.22
C SER A 151 2.75 13.09 16.73
N THR A 152 3.31 14.03 17.50
CA THR A 152 3.18 14.06 18.97
C THR A 152 1.73 14.22 19.47
N ALA A 153 0.82 14.60 18.57
CA ALA A 153 -0.63 14.59 18.85
C ALA A 153 -1.18 13.18 19.08
N PHE A 154 -0.44 12.14 18.63
CA PHE A 154 -0.83 10.72 18.74
C PHE A 154 0.27 9.91 19.45
N PRO A 155 0.44 10.11 20.78
CA PRO A 155 1.41 9.35 21.56
C PRO A 155 1.07 7.84 21.55
N PRO A 156 2.03 6.95 21.86
CA PRO A 156 1.76 5.53 22.04
C PRO A 156 0.61 5.29 23.03
N GLY A 157 -0.35 4.44 22.67
CA GLY A 157 -1.57 4.17 23.42
C GLY A 157 -2.75 5.12 23.10
N THR A 158 -2.63 6.01 22.10
CA THR A 158 -3.79 6.77 21.58
C THR A 158 -4.87 5.80 21.11
N THR A 159 -6.11 6.01 21.56
CA THR A 159 -7.25 5.15 21.21
C THR A 159 -8.42 6.00 20.75
N GLU A 160 -8.97 5.67 19.57
CA GLU A 160 -10.22 6.24 19.05
C GLU A 160 -10.29 7.77 19.09
N GLN A 161 -9.17 8.44 18.82
CA GLN A 161 -9.14 9.90 18.72
C GLN A 161 -9.70 10.33 17.37
N TYR A 162 -10.80 11.12 17.38
CA TYR A 162 -11.37 11.66 16.15
C TYR A 162 -10.39 12.56 15.41
N ILE A 163 -10.29 12.37 14.09
CA ILE A 163 -9.47 13.18 13.18
C ILE A 163 -10.26 13.51 11.91
N GLU A 164 -9.97 14.67 11.34
CA GLU A 164 -10.48 15.09 10.03
C GLU A 164 -9.56 14.59 8.90
N ALA A 165 -10.12 14.45 7.70
CA ALA A 165 -9.30 14.23 6.50
C ALA A 165 -8.25 15.35 6.36
N GLY A 166 -7.02 14.97 6.02
CA GLY A 166 -5.90 15.91 5.91
C GLY A 166 -5.16 16.18 7.23
N THR A 167 -5.61 15.62 8.35
CA THR A 167 -4.88 15.71 9.62
C THR A 167 -3.48 15.10 9.48
N LEU A 168 -2.43 15.80 9.93
CA LEU A 168 -1.05 15.32 9.91
C LEU A 168 -0.88 14.14 10.88
N LEU A 169 -0.57 12.96 10.35
CA LEU A 169 -0.31 11.74 11.12
C LEU A 169 1.16 11.58 11.50
N GLY A 170 2.07 12.00 10.65
CA GLY A 170 3.51 11.86 10.80
C GLY A 170 4.25 12.14 9.50
N ASN A 171 5.45 11.58 9.37
CA ASN A 171 6.27 11.66 8.16
C ASN A 171 6.74 10.26 7.73
N GLN A 172 7.02 10.10 6.42
CA GLN A 172 7.58 8.86 5.87
C GLN A 172 8.93 8.52 6.49
N GLY A 173 9.18 7.23 6.66
CA GLY A 173 10.42 6.68 7.19
C GLY A 173 10.82 5.38 6.48
N ASP A 174 11.72 4.64 7.09
CA ASP A 174 12.32 3.40 6.53
C ASP A 174 12.31 2.21 7.50
N TYR A 175 11.46 2.26 8.54
CA TYR A 175 11.36 1.21 9.55
C TYR A 175 10.75 -0.07 9.01
N SER A 176 11.53 -1.17 9.04
CA SER A 176 11.07 -2.52 8.65
C SER A 176 10.73 -3.44 9.82
N GLY A 177 11.05 -3.02 11.05
CA GLY A 177 11.08 -3.90 12.23
C GLY A 177 12.48 -4.47 12.53
N ASP A 178 13.38 -4.48 11.54
CA ASP A 178 14.80 -4.90 11.69
C ASP A 178 15.73 -3.73 11.33
N PRO A 179 16.46 -3.17 12.30
CA PRO A 179 17.37 -2.04 12.05
C PRO A 179 18.54 -2.35 11.11
N ASN A 180 18.85 -3.64 10.88
CA ASN A 180 19.90 -4.05 9.96
C ASN A 180 19.39 -4.23 8.52
N ASN A 181 18.08 -4.18 8.31
CA ASN A 181 17.47 -4.37 7.01
C ASN A 181 16.33 -3.34 6.81
N PRO A 182 16.64 -2.02 6.79
CA PRO A 182 15.62 -1.01 6.58
C PRO A 182 14.99 -1.14 5.20
N VAL A 183 13.73 -0.72 5.08
CA VAL A 183 13.07 -0.55 3.77
C VAL A 183 13.49 0.77 3.14
N GLY A 184 13.24 0.97 1.84
CA GLY A 184 13.36 2.30 1.23
C GLY A 184 12.36 3.27 1.86
N VAL A 185 12.67 4.57 1.88
CA VAL A 185 11.76 5.59 2.44
C VAL A 185 10.45 5.62 1.67
N HIS A 186 9.35 5.24 2.32
CA HIS A 186 8.01 5.26 1.74
C HIS A 186 6.92 5.24 2.82
N LEU A 187 5.69 5.50 2.40
CA LEU A 187 4.48 5.17 3.16
C LEU A 187 3.89 3.88 2.59
N HIS A 188 3.68 2.88 3.44
CA HIS A 188 2.76 1.79 3.11
C HIS A 188 1.38 2.12 3.67
N ILE A 189 0.33 1.99 2.83
CA ILE A 189 -1.06 2.22 3.21
C ILE A 189 -1.95 1.08 2.71
N SER A 190 -2.87 0.59 3.57
CA SER A 190 -3.86 -0.41 3.19
C SER A 190 -5.25 -0.11 3.73
N VAL A 191 -6.29 -0.53 3.01
CA VAL A 191 -7.69 -0.47 3.44
C VAL A 191 -8.05 -1.84 3.99
N VAL A 192 -8.23 -1.93 5.31
CA VAL A 192 -8.36 -3.19 6.05
C VAL A 192 -9.82 -3.47 6.39
N ARG A 193 -10.21 -4.73 6.34
CA ARG A 193 -11.55 -5.19 6.66
C ARG A 193 -11.78 -5.19 8.16
N ASP A 194 -13.02 -4.86 8.56
CA ASP A 194 -13.51 -5.14 9.90
C ASP A 194 -13.75 -6.65 10.08
N ASP A 195 -13.57 -7.15 11.31
CA ASP A 195 -13.81 -8.55 11.65
C ASP A 195 -15.29 -8.88 11.93
N GLY A 196 -16.15 -7.86 11.89
CA GLY A 196 -17.57 -7.94 12.20
C GLY A 196 -17.90 -7.71 13.70
N THR A 197 -16.89 -7.44 14.52
CA THR A 197 -17.03 -7.13 15.96
C THR A 197 -16.47 -5.76 16.34
N GLY A 198 -16.07 -4.97 15.35
CA GLY A 198 -15.54 -3.61 15.53
C GLY A 198 -14.01 -3.57 15.68
N HIS A 199 -13.29 -4.60 15.22
CA HIS A 199 -11.85 -4.63 15.23
C HIS A 199 -11.32 -4.84 13.79
N PHE A 200 -10.13 -4.33 13.50
CA PHE A 200 -9.46 -4.58 12.24
C PHE A 200 -8.93 -6.02 12.17
N LYS A 201 -9.01 -6.61 10.98
CA LYS A 201 -8.35 -7.89 10.68
C LYS A 201 -6.85 -7.68 10.56
N ASN A 202 -6.11 -8.81 10.55
CA ASN A 202 -4.66 -8.79 10.31
C ASN A 202 -4.36 -8.14 8.95
N GLU A 203 -3.79 -6.94 8.99
CA GLU A 203 -3.45 -6.10 7.83
C GLU A 203 -2.31 -6.68 6.98
N LEU A 204 -1.56 -7.65 7.49
CA LEU A 204 -0.48 -8.33 6.77
C LEU A 204 -0.99 -9.43 5.83
N ASP A 205 -2.28 -9.76 5.88
CA ASP A 205 -2.90 -10.70 4.96
C ASP A 205 -3.74 -9.96 3.91
N LYS A 206 -3.36 -10.06 2.63
CA LYS A 206 -4.08 -9.44 1.51
C LYS A 206 -5.57 -9.76 1.49
N ASN A 207 -5.98 -10.95 1.93
CA ASN A 207 -7.40 -11.34 1.96
C ASN A 207 -8.20 -10.54 2.99
N ASN A 208 -7.53 -9.92 3.95
CA ASN A 208 -8.11 -9.04 4.95
C ASN A 208 -8.12 -7.57 4.53
N THR A 209 -7.66 -7.25 3.32
CA THR A 209 -7.67 -5.90 2.78
C THR A 209 -8.61 -5.79 1.58
N TYR A 210 -8.97 -4.56 1.24
CA TYR A 210 -9.70 -4.22 0.03
C TYR A 210 -8.74 -3.71 -1.03
N ASP A 211 -9.11 -3.88 -2.31
CA ASP A 211 -8.48 -3.14 -3.41
C ASP A 211 -8.63 -1.64 -3.16
N PRO A 212 -7.54 -0.88 -3.02
CA PRO A 212 -7.60 0.55 -2.73
C PRO A 212 -7.99 1.41 -3.94
N SER A 213 -8.03 0.84 -5.14
CA SER A 213 -8.27 1.58 -6.38
C SER A 213 -9.53 2.46 -6.34
N PRO A 214 -10.72 1.97 -5.94
CA PRO A 214 -11.92 2.79 -5.93
C PRO A 214 -11.91 3.87 -4.84
N TYR A 215 -11.18 3.66 -3.73
CA TYR A 215 -11.07 4.65 -2.66
C TYR A 215 -10.23 5.85 -3.06
N PHE A 216 -9.18 5.65 -3.86
CA PHE A 216 -8.26 6.70 -4.29
C PHE A 216 -8.51 7.20 -5.72
N GLY A 217 -9.38 6.55 -6.50
CA GLY A 217 -9.64 6.89 -7.90
C GLY A 217 -8.44 6.67 -8.83
N LEU A 218 -7.56 5.74 -8.45
CA LEU A 218 -6.35 5.37 -9.18
C LEU A 218 -6.32 3.86 -9.44
N ARG A 219 -5.61 3.42 -10.48
CA ARG A 219 -5.44 1.99 -10.78
C ARG A 219 -4.36 1.38 -9.89
N LEU A 220 -4.70 1.12 -8.63
CA LEU A 220 -3.78 0.65 -7.58
C LEU A 220 -3.77 -0.88 -7.39
N ASN A 221 -4.45 -1.63 -8.26
CA ASN A 221 -4.43 -3.08 -8.30
C ASN A 221 -3.46 -3.55 -9.38
N SER A 222 -2.47 -4.36 -9.01
CA SER A 222 -1.45 -4.85 -9.93
C SER A 222 -2.02 -5.74 -11.05
N ALA A 223 -3.16 -6.40 -10.83
CA ALA A 223 -3.83 -7.19 -11.85
C ALA A 223 -4.39 -6.32 -12.98
N ASP A 224 -4.86 -5.10 -12.65
CA ASP A 224 -5.43 -4.15 -13.61
C ASP A 224 -4.39 -3.16 -14.14
N ASN A 225 -3.24 -3.07 -13.49
CA ASN A 225 -2.14 -2.17 -13.83
C ASN A 225 -0.78 -2.86 -13.64
N PRO A 226 -0.35 -3.69 -14.57
CA PRO A 226 0.85 -4.50 -14.40
C PRO A 226 2.17 -3.74 -14.52
N ASP A 227 2.22 -2.61 -15.21
CA ASP A 227 3.49 -2.00 -15.65
C ASP A 227 3.56 -0.46 -15.55
N GLN A 228 2.45 0.22 -15.23
CA GLN A 228 2.41 1.67 -15.19
C GLN A 228 2.43 2.20 -13.75
N ILE A 229 2.99 3.39 -13.55
CA ILE A 229 2.82 4.15 -12.33
C ILE A 229 1.47 4.86 -12.39
N PRO A 230 0.57 4.63 -11.43
CA PRO A 230 -0.71 5.33 -11.39
C PRO A 230 -0.50 6.81 -11.03
N VAL A 231 -1.01 7.70 -11.84
CA VAL A 231 -0.94 9.15 -11.60
C VAL A 231 -2.35 9.72 -11.57
N CYS A 232 -2.61 10.60 -10.65
CA CYS A 232 -3.86 11.35 -10.59
C CYS A 232 -3.93 12.31 -11.79
N GLU A 233 -4.86 12.07 -12.72
CA GLU A 233 -5.10 13.03 -13.79
C GLU A 233 -5.63 14.32 -13.16
N SER A 234 -4.86 15.40 -13.26
CA SER A 234 -5.38 16.73 -12.90
C SER A 234 -6.54 17.05 -13.83
N GLU A 235 -7.69 17.42 -13.28
CA GLU A 235 -8.75 18.03 -14.09
C GLU A 235 -8.14 19.20 -14.91
N LYS A 236 -8.23 19.07 -16.25
CA LYS A 236 -7.75 20.08 -17.20
C LYS A 236 -8.70 21.25 -17.24
#